data_0df9dfd068860f21312e1ca9d52f8e59
#
_entry.id   0df9dfd068860f21312e1ca9d52f8e59
#
_cell.length_a   1.000
_cell.length_b   1.000
_cell.length_c   1.000
_cell.angle_alpha   90.00
_cell.angle_beta   90.00
_cell.angle_gamma   90.00
#
_symmetry.space_group_name_H-M   'P 1'
#
loop_
_entity.id
_entity.type
_entity.pdbx_description
1 polymer ?
#
loop_
_entity_poly.entity_id
_entity_poly.type
_entity_poly.pdbx_seq_one_letter_code
_entity_poly.pdbx_strand_id
1 'polypeptide(L)'
;MLAMLPPLTQALTPDTAQRRDLEQAALQALERHYVLPERLQRLAQHLAAQRAPLDAAADGPAYAAQLGQLLSQATRDKHVRVLYSAEPLPTELAPTRGSPEQERQMNRFINQGVFKVERLPGNLGYLDLRAFTEREQSRAKLDAAMALLADTEALIIDLRANGGGRPDAVAYLSSYFFKERTHLNDMVWRTEKGEEVDAFHTETVAFHYARPVWVLMSPRSVSAAEGFAYNLQQQGRAQVAGQTSMGAAHAGGMQRIGAHFSVFVPNGRSRNPKSGGNWEGVGVLPDLAVAAADDALRVVQLRLLEGMKERSVDARLLRGLEARIQTLRDAAAP
;
A
#
# COMPACT_ATOMS: atom_id res chain seq x y z
N MET A 1 23.43 3.28 41.49
CA MET A 1 22.82 1.97 41.13
C MET A 1 22.89 1.84 39.63
N LEU A 2 23.89 1.11 39.09
CA LEU A 2 23.92 0.77 37.65
C LEU A 2 22.79 -0.23 37.37
N ALA A 3 21.85 0.15 36.54
CA ALA A 3 20.86 -0.80 36.01
C ALA A 3 21.62 -1.77 35.09
N MET A 4 21.68 -3.03 35.50
CA MET A 4 22.18 -4.12 34.65
C MET A 4 21.23 -4.22 33.43
N LEU A 5 21.76 -4.01 32.22
CA LEU A 5 21.08 -4.35 31.01
C LEU A 5 20.79 -5.87 31.03
N PRO A 6 19.58 -6.31 30.65
CA PRO A 6 19.29 -7.73 30.55
C PRO A 6 20.30 -8.38 29.56
N PRO A 7 20.72 -9.63 29.81
CA PRO A 7 21.61 -10.31 28.88
C PRO A 7 20.98 -10.37 27.50
N LEU A 8 21.76 -10.06 26.46
CA LEU A 8 21.37 -10.29 25.06
C LEU A 8 21.05 -11.79 24.93
N THR A 9 19.79 -12.13 24.83
CA THR A 9 19.37 -13.51 24.53
C THR A 9 19.99 -13.89 23.19
N GLN A 10 20.90 -14.84 23.22
CA GLN A 10 21.55 -15.34 22.03
C GLN A 10 20.46 -15.90 21.08
N ALA A 11 20.44 -15.46 19.83
CA ALA A 11 19.46 -15.91 18.86
C ALA A 11 19.55 -17.43 18.71
N LEU A 12 18.42 -18.14 18.76
CA LEU A 12 18.36 -19.58 18.58
C LEU A 12 18.91 -19.95 17.21
N THR A 13 19.83 -20.92 17.15
CA THR A 13 20.30 -21.49 15.89
C THR A 13 19.59 -22.83 15.67
N PRO A 14 18.68 -22.93 14.69
CA PRO A 14 17.98 -24.20 14.43
C PRO A 14 18.97 -25.26 13.91
N ASP A 15 18.90 -26.44 14.47
CA ASP A 15 19.66 -27.59 13.97
C ASP A 15 19.09 -28.13 12.64
N THR A 16 19.77 -29.10 12.03
CA THR A 16 19.36 -29.64 10.72
C THR A 16 17.96 -30.26 10.72
N ALA A 17 17.53 -30.89 11.79
CA ALA A 17 16.18 -31.47 11.89
C ALA A 17 15.13 -30.36 12.01
N GLN A 18 15.36 -29.40 12.88
CA GLN A 18 14.50 -28.22 13.06
C GLN A 18 14.36 -27.42 11.77
N ARG A 19 15.44 -27.23 10.99
CA ARG A 19 15.40 -26.56 9.68
C ARG A 19 14.46 -27.26 8.70
N ARG A 20 14.53 -28.61 8.63
CA ARG A 20 13.62 -29.41 7.79
C ARG A 20 12.17 -29.28 8.21
N ASP A 21 11.90 -29.33 9.53
CA ASP A 21 10.56 -29.16 10.06
C ASP A 21 9.98 -27.78 9.74
N LEU A 22 10.81 -26.72 9.85
CA LEU A 22 10.43 -25.35 9.49
C LEU A 22 10.14 -25.19 7.99
N GLU A 23 10.95 -25.79 7.13
CA GLU A 23 10.71 -25.80 5.68
C GLU A 23 9.40 -26.52 5.34
N GLN A 24 9.19 -27.70 5.92
CA GLN A 24 7.97 -28.47 5.70
C GLN A 24 6.74 -27.71 6.19
N ALA A 25 6.80 -27.09 7.36
CA ALA A 25 5.71 -26.28 7.90
C ALA A 25 5.42 -25.04 7.03
N ALA A 26 6.45 -24.39 6.49
CA ALA A 26 6.28 -23.27 5.57
C ALA A 26 5.64 -23.70 4.24
N LEU A 27 6.07 -24.84 3.68
CA LEU A 27 5.45 -25.42 2.49
C LEU A 27 3.98 -25.75 2.72
N GLN A 28 3.64 -26.42 3.82
CA GLN A 28 2.27 -26.75 4.18
C GLN A 28 1.40 -25.50 4.36
N ALA A 29 1.92 -24.44 4.99
CA ALA A 29 1.21 -23.18 5.15
C ALA A 29 0.90 -22.54 3.79
N LEU A 30 1.87 -22.54 2.86
CA LEU A 30 1.67 -22.04 1.51
C LEU A 30 0.68 -22.90 0.71
N GLU A 31 0.83 -24.22 0.73
CA GLU A 31 -0.08 -25.14 0.03
C GLU A 31 -1.54 -24.96 0.48
N ARG A 32 -1.74 -24.72 1.79
CA ARG A 32 -3.08 -24.55 2.36
C ARG A 32 -3.69 -23.19 2.04
N HIS A 33 -2.91 -22.12 2.08
CA HIS A 33 -3.46 -20.76 2.12
C HIS A 33 -3.02 -19.85 0.97
N TYR A 34 -1.91 -20.15 0.24
CA TYR A 34 -1.39 -19.22 -0.74
C TYR A 34 -2.36 -18.97 -1.91
N VAL A 35 -2.60 -17.71 -2.23
CA VAL A 35 -3.64 -17.25 -3.18
C VAL A 35 -3.43 -17.70 -4.63
N LEU A 36 -2.20 -18.08 -5.02
CA LEU A 36 -1.85 -18.54 -6.38
C LEU A 36 -1.19 -19.93 -6.33
N PRO A 37 -1.97 -21.00 -6.02
CA PRO A 37 -1.43 -22.35 -5.80
C PRO A 37 -0.66 -22.91 -6.99
N GLU A 38 -0.95 -22.45 -8.20
CA GLU A 38 -0.24 -22.85 -9.42
C GLU A 38 1.26 -22.44 -9.38
N ARG A 39 1.64 -21.43 -8.61
CA ARG A 39 3.04 -21.02 -8.43
C ARG A 39 3.84 -21.92 -7.50
N LEU A 40 3.18 -22.82 -6.78
CA LEU A 40 3.82 -23.70 -5.80
C LEU A 40 4.38 -24.99 -6.41
N GLN A 41 4.06 -25.32 -7.65
CA GLN A 41 4.36 -26.62 -8.30
C GLN A 41 5.83 -27.04 -8.24
N ARG A 42 6.78 -26.09 -8.18
CA ARG A 42 8.23 -26.37 -8.13
C ARG A 42 8.88 -25.87 -6.84
N LEU A 43 8.10 -25.48 -5.85
CA LEU A 43 8.63 -24.83 -4.65
C LEU A 43 9.55 -25.76 -3.86
N ALA A 44 9.12 -27.00 -3.61
CA ALA A 44 9.94 -27.98 -2.89
C ALA A 44 11.25 -28.31 -3.63
N GLN A 45 11.22 -28.44 -4.97
CA GLN A 45 12.41 -28.65 -5.80
C GLN A 45 13.36 -27.45 -5.74
N HIS A 46 12.81 -26.24 -5.77
CA HIS A 46 13.59 -25.01 -5.65
C HIS A 46 14.31 -24.91 -4.30
N LEU A 47 13.63 -25.19 -3.20
CA LEU A 47 14.24 -25.23 -1.86
C LEU A 47 15.34 -26.30 -1.77
N ALA A 48 15.10 -27.50 -2.30
CA ALA A 48 16.08 -28.58 -2.30
C ALA A 48 17.36 -28.22 -3.08
N ALA A 49 17.21 -27.55 -4.22
CA ALA A 49 18.34 -27.10 -5.04
C ALA A 49 19.17 -25.97 -4.39
N GLN A 50 18.57 -25.20 -3.48
CA GLN A 50 19.19 -24.06 -2.79
C GLN A 50 19.48 -24.35 -1.31
N ARG A 51 19.68 -25.63 -0.96
CA ARG A 51 19.87 -26.06 0.43
C ARG A 51 21.12 -25.50 1.09
N ALA A 52 22.24 -25.45 0.38
CA ALA A 52 23.52 -25.04 0.94
C ALA A 52 23.49 -23.65 1.63
N PRO A 53 22.90 -22.60 1.07
CA PRO A 53 22.72 -21.33 1.79
C PRO A 53 21.87 -21.45 3.06
N LEU A 54 20.82 -22.27 3.06
CA LEU A 54 19.97 -22.51 4.24
C LEU A 54 20.75 -23.20 5.35
N ASP A 55 21.54 -24.22 5.01
CA ASP A 55 22.35 -24.98 5.96
C ASP A 55 23.49 -24.14 6.54
N ALA A 56 23.99 -23.15 5.80
CA ALA A 56 25.05 -22.23 6.21
C ALA A 56 24.56 -21.06 7.08
N ALA A 57 23.25 -20.89 7.29
CA ALA A 57 22.72 -19.78 8.09
C ALA A 57 23.22 -19.84 9.53
N ALA A 58 23.79 -18.73 10.01
CA ALA A 58 24.49 -18.65 11.30
C ALA A 58 23.55 -18.75 12.51
N ASP A 59 22.33 -18.23 12.37
CA ASP A 59 21.35 -18.13 13.47
C ASP A 59 19.91 -18.09 12.93
N GLY A 60 18.94 -18.01 13.83
CA GLY A 60 17.51 -17.96 13.50
C GLY A 60 17.11 -16.79 12.60
N PRO A 61 17.54 -15.56 12.88
CA PRO A 61 17.30 -14.41 12.00
C PRO A 61 17.84 -14.61 10.57
N ALA A 62 19.08 -15.08 10.44
CA ALA A 62 19.71 -15.34 9.15
C ALA A 62 18.98 -16.47 8.39
N TYR A 63 18.59 -17.54 9.09
CA TYR A 63 17.82 -18.63 8.52
C TYR A 63 16.45 -18.15 8.03
N ALA A 64 15.72 -17.37 8.84
CA ALA A 64 14.42 -16.80 8.45
C ALA A 64 14.54 -15.91 7.21
N ALA A 65 15.56 -15.04 7.16
CA ALA A 65 15.78 -14.16 6.02
C ALA A 65 16.05 -14.97 4.73
N GLN A 66 16.90 -16.00 4.81
CA GLN A 66 17.23 -16.84 3.65
C GLN A 66 16.04 -17.69 3.19
N LEU A 67 15.33 -18.36 4.10
CA LEU A 67 14.15 -19.13 3.75
C LEU A 67 13.08 -18.23 3.12
N GLY A 68 12.82 -17.05 3.72
CA GLY A 68 11.88 -16.06 3.18
C GLY A 68 12.28 -15.59 1.77
N GLN A 69 13.55 -15.34 1.53
CA GLN A 69 14.06 -14.95 0.20
C GLN A 69 13.82 -16.05 -0.84
N LEU A 70 14.13 -17.30 -0.52
CA LEU A 70 13.94 -18.43 -1.43
C LEU A 70 12.45 -18.67 -1.74
N LEU A 71 11.59 -18.60 -0.74
CA LEU A 71 10.13 -18.71 -0.91
C LEU A 71 9.59 -17.59 -1.80
N SER A 72 10.01 -16.33 -1.54
CA SER A 72 9.61 -15.17 -2.33
C SER A 72 10.07 -15.27 -3.80
N GLN A 73 11.30 -15.72 -4.04
CA GLN A 73 11.82 -15.94 -5.40
C GLN A 73 11.04 -17.02 -6.15
N ALA A 74 10.79 -18.16 -5.49
CA ALA A 74 10.09 -19.28 -6.10
C ALA A 74 8.62 -18.95 -6.43
N THR A 75 7.93 -18.22 -5.55
CA THR A 75 6.55 -17.78 -5.75
C THR A 75 6.43 -16.53 -6.62
N ARG A 76 7.54 -15.81 -6.84
CA ARG A 76 7.57 -14.46 -7.45
C ARG A 76 6.63 -13.49 -6.74
N ASP A 77 6.58 -13.59 -5.41
CA ASP A 77 5.70 -12.81 -4.56
C ASP A 77 6.50 -12.21 -3.39
N LYS A 78 6.66 -10.88 -3.41
CA LYS A 78 7.43 -10.13 -2.42
C LYS A 78 6.79 -10.10 -1.03
N HIS A 79 5.52 -10.51 -0.92
CA HIS A 79 4.84 -10.59 0.37
C HIS A 79 5.23 -11.85 1.15
N VAL A 80 5.60 -12.94 0.46
CA VAL A 80 6.03 -14.17 1.11
C VAL A 80 7.36 -13.91 1.82
N ARG A 81 7.33 -13.91 3.14
CA ARG A 81 8.52 -13.68 3.98
C ARG A 81 8.44 -14.52 5.24
N VAL A 82 9.60 -14.93 5.75
CA VAL A 82 9.71 -15.64 7.02
C VAL A 82 10.29 -14.68 8.06
N LEU A 83 9.72 -14.68 9.25
CA LEU A 83 10.14 -13.86 10.38
C LEU A 83 10.59 -14.74 11.54
N TYR A 84 11.61 -14.30 12.23
CA TYR A 84 12.09 -14.86 13.49
C TYR A 84 11.66 -13.99 14.67
N SER A 85 11.29 -14.62 15.77
CA SER A 85 11.03 -13.97 17.06
C SER A 85 11.98 -14.52 18.12
N ALA A 86 12.63 -13.63 18.88
CA ALA A 86 13.45 -14.05 20.02
C ALA A 86 12.61 -14.72 21.11
N GLU A 87 11.38 -14.24 21.31
CA GLU A 87 10.42 -14.85 22.22
C GLU A 87 9.58 -15.92 21.50
N PRO A 88 9.19 -17.00 22.18
CA PRO A 88 8.31 -18.00 21.61
C PRO A 88 6.99 -17.38 21.12
N LEU A 89 6.60 -17.71 19.91
CA LEU A 89 5.35 -17.27 19.33
C LEU A 89 4.16 -18.02 19.99
N PRO A 90 3.02 -17.35 20.22
CA PRO A 90 1.81 -18.00 20.69
C PRO A 90 1.33 -19.04 19.67
N THR A 91 0.54 -20.02 20.11
CA THR A 91 0.00 -21.07 19.24
C THR A 91 -0.85 -20.48 18.12
N GLU A 92 -1.67 -19.50 18.44
CA GLU A 92 -2.42 -18.69 17.48
C GLU A 92 -1.79 -17.31 17.39
N LEU A 93 -1.37 -16.95 16.19
CA LEU A 93 -0.84 -15.63 15.94
C LEU A 93 -2.01 -14.63 15.86
N ALA A 94 -1.99 -13.63 16.72
CA ALA A 94 -2.90 -12.50 16.56
C ALA A 94 -2.66 -11.82 15.21
N PRO A 95 -3.68 -11.17 14.61
CA PRO A 95 -3.47 -10.33 13.46
C PRO A 95 -2.29 -9.38 13.70
N THR A 96 -1.46 -9.18 12.69
CA THR A 96 -0.15 -8.50 12.75
C THR A 96 -0.17 -7.05 13.25
N ARG A 97 -1.30 -6.51 13.64
CA ARG A 97 -1.52 -5.07 13.94
C ARG A 97 -1.63 -4.72 15.44
N GLY A 98 -1.17 -5.57 16.33
CA GLY A 98 -1.32 -5.32 17.77
C GLY A 98 -2.75 -5.51 18.27
N SER A 99 -3.06 -5.05 19.49
CA SER A 99 -4.44 -5.09 19.99
C SER A 99 -5.30 -4.03 19.27
N PRO A 100 -6.62 -4.22 19.16
CA PRO A 100 -7.53 -3.23 18.58
C PRO A 100 -7.41 -1.85 19.27
N GLU A 101 -7.09 -1.80 20.55
CA GLU A 101 -6.90 -0.54 21.28
C GLU A 101 -5.59 0.15 20.87
N GLN A 102 -4.51 -0.60 20.73
CA GLN A 102 -3.22 -0.07 20.24
C GLN A 102 -3.35 0.46 18.82
N GLU A 103 -4.08 -0.25 17.95
CA GLU A 103 -4.36 0.21 16.59
C GLU A 103 -5.17 1.50 16.60
N ARG A 104 -6.24 1.59 17.40
CA ARG A 104 -7.03 2.82 17.56
C ARG A 104 -6.19 3.99 18.08
N GLN A 105 -5.32 3.75 19.06
CA GLN A 105 -4.43 4.78 19.60
C GLN A 105 -3.43 5.28 18.55
N MET A 106 -2.82 4.37 17.80
CA MET A 106 -1.92 4.71 16.71
C MET A 106 -2.65 5.49 15.61
N ASN A 107 -3.83 5.04 15.19
CA ASN A 107 -4.64 5.72 14.18
C ASN A 107 -5.01 7.15 14.61
N ARG A 108 -5.33 7.37 15.90
CA ARG A 108 -5.55 8.71 16.44
C ARG A 108 -4.27 9.56 16.41
N PHE A 109 -3.13 8.98 16.79
CA PHE A 109 -1.83 9.67 16.80
C PHE A 109 -1.42 10.16 15.40
N ILE A 110 -1.65 9.36 14.35
CA ILE A 110 -1.39 9.75 12.96
C ILE A 110 -2.55 10.50 12.30
N ASN A 111 -3.49 11.02 13.09
CA ASN A 111 -4.67 11.75 12.61
C ASN A 111 -5.45 10.97 11.51
N GLN A 112 -5.62 9.67 11.70
CA GLN A 112 -6.30 8.77 10.75
C GLN A 112 -5.66 8.77 9.34
N GLY A 113 -4.36 9.04 9.26
CA GLY A 113 -3.60 9.08 8.01
C GLY A 113 -3.64 10.44 7.29
N VAL A 114 -4.52 11.35 7.66
CA VAL A 114 -4.58 12.71 7.08
C VAL A 114 -3.43 13.54 7.65
N PHE A 115 -2.37 13.71 6.88
CA PHE A 115 -1.18 14.44 7.30
C PHE A 115 -1.29 15.95 7.01
N LYS A 116 -1.80 16.32 5.82
CA LYS A 116 -1.94 17.71 5.42
C LYS A 116 -3.12 17.92 4.49
N VAL A 117 -3.86 19.00 4.72
CA VAL A 117 -4.90 19.52 3.81
C VAL A 117 -4.55 20.97 3.53
N GLU A 118 -4.44 21.35 2.27
CA GLU A 118 -4.04 22.69 1.88
C GLU A 118 -4.71 23.14 0.59
N ARG A 119 -5.00 24.43 0.49
CA ARG A 119 -5.35 25.10 -0.75
C ARG A 119 -4.11 25.81 -1.32
N LEU A 120 -3.50 25.22 -2.34
CA LEU A 120 -2.36 25.76 -3.02
C LEU A 120 -2.73 26.94 -3.94
N PRO A 121 -1.73 27.78 -4.35
CA PRO A 121 -1.95 28.83 -5.33
C PRO A 121 -2.60 28.32 -6.62
N GLY A 122 -3.51 29.13 -7.20
CA GLY A 122 -4.34 28.71 -8.33
C GLY A 122 -5.60 27.96 -7.90
N ASN A 123 -5.98 28.03 -6.61
CA ASN A 123 -7.10 27.30 -6.03
C ASN A 123 -7.00 25.79 -6.26
N LEU A 124 -5.79 25.21 -6.16
CA LEU A 124 -5.56 23.78 -6.26
C LEU A 124 -5.70 23.15 -4.87
N GLY A 125 -6.52 22.12 -4.74
CA GLY A 125 -6.63 21.33 -3.53
C GLY A 125 -5.45 20.38 -3.40
N TYR A 126 -4.96 20.20 -2.17
CA TYR A 126 -3.88 19.25 -1.84
C TYR A 126 -4.24 18.48 -0.58
N LEU A 127 -4.19 17.15 -0.69
CA LEU A 127 -4.39 16.21 0.41
C LEU A 127 -3.18 15.27 0.48
N ASP A 128 -2.32 15.40 1.51
CA ASP A 128 -1.31 14.40 1.86
C ASP A 128 -1.96 13.37 2.79
N LEU A 129 -2.18 12.17 2.26
CA LEU A 129 -2.76 11.04 2.96
C LEU A 129 -1.73 9.92 3.06
N ARG A 130 -1.34 9.53 4.28
CA ARG A 130 -0.23 8.59 4.53
C ARG A 130 -0.65 7.20 4.96
N ALA A 131 -1.93 7.00 5.27
CA ALA A 131 -2.50 5.69 5.56
C ALA A 131 -4.01 5.69 5.26
N PHE A 132 -4.53 4.53 4.89
CA PHE A 132 -5.96 4.24 4.87
C PHE A 132 -6.29 3.46 6.14
N THR A 133 -6.69 4.17 7.21
CA THR A 133 -7.09 3.56 8.47
C THR A 133 -8.53 3.03 8.40
N GLU A 134 -8.99 2.34 9.42
CA GLU A 134 -10.34 1.79 9.46
C GLU A 134 -11.40 2.86 9.13
N ARG A 135 -12.32 2.55 8.22
CA ARG A 135 -13.33 3.48 7.69
C ARG A 135 -14.09 4.22 8.78
N GLU A 136 -14.59 3.50 9.78
CA GLU A 136 -15.39 4.09 10.85
C GLU A 136 -14.63 5.15 11.65
N GLN A 137 -13.31 4.99 11.77
CA GLN A 137 -12.45 5.93 12.49
C GLN A 137 -12.02 7.10 11.59
N SER A 138 -11.75 6.85 10.31
CA SER A 138 -11.22 7.83 9.36
C SER A 138 -12.30 8.71 8.71
N ARG A 139 -13.55 8.26 8.67
CA ARG A 139 -14.66 8.90 7.96
C ARG A 139 -14.76 10.39 8.25
N ALA A 140 -14.87 10.78 9.52
CA ALA A 140 -15.02 12.18 9.89
C ALA A 140 -13.83 13.06 9.46
N LYS A 141 -12.60 12.51 9.44
CA LYS A 141 -11.40 13.23 8.98
C LYS A 141 -11.36 13.36 7.47
N LEU A 142 -11.74 12.33 6.75
CA LEU A 142 -11.83 12.36 5.30
C LEU A 142 -12.94 13.30 4.83
N ASP A 143 -14.10 13.28 5.49
CA ASP A 143 -15.21 14.20 5.21
C ASP A 143 -14.80 15.67 5.41
N ALA A 144 -14.12 15.97 6.53
CA ALA A 144 -13.62 17.31 6.81
C ALA A 144 -12.55 17.76 5.78
N ALA A 145 -11.63 16.87 5.41
CA ALA A 145 -10.63 17.16 4.39
C ALA A 145 -11.28 17.45 3.02
N MET A 146 -12.22 16.59 2.60
CA MET A 146 -12.92 16.78 1.33
C MET A 146 -13.80 18.02 1.32
N ALA A 147 -14.47 18.35 2.43
CA ALA A 147 -15.26 19.57 2.56
C ALA A 147 -14.40 20.85 2.42
N LEU A 148 -13.19 20.88 2.99
CA LEU A 148 -12.25 21.99 2.83
C LEU A 148 -11.78 22.18 1.37
N LEU A 149 -11.79 21.10 0.59
CA LEU A 149 -11.29 21.07 -0.78
C LEU A 149 -12.41 21.09 -1.84
N ALA A 150 -13.68 21.13 -1.43
CA ALA A 150 -14.83 20.97 -2.32
C ALA A 150 -14.86 21.98 -3.47
N ASP A 151 -14.43 23.22 -3.23
CA ASP A 151 -14.51 24.34 -4.18
C ASP A 151 -13.18 24.61 -4.91
N THR A 152 -12.21 23.68 -4.86
CA THR A 152 -10.94 23.82 -5.56
C THR A 152 -11.06 23.49 -7.05
N GLU A 153 -10.19 24.10 -7.89
CA GLU A 153 -10.24 23.93 -9.36
C GLU A 153 -9.72 22.58 -9.84
N ALA A 154 -8.85 21.95 -9.05
CA ALA A 154 -8.38 20.58 -9.21
C ALA A 154 -7.92 20.06 -7.86
N LEU A 155 -7.90 18.75 -7.68
CA LEU A 155 -7.44 18.09 -6.45
C LEU A 155 -6.20 17.24 -6.73
N ILE A 156 -5.20 17.41 -5.88
CA ILE A 156 -3.98 16.61 -5.87
C ILE A 156 -3.98 15.78 -4.57
N ILE A 157 -4.05 14.46 -4.70
CA ILE A 157 -3.99 13.50 -3.59
C ILE A 157 -2.59 12.91 -3.57
N ASP A 158 -1.84 13.21 -2.53
CA ASP A 158 -0.46 12.77 -2.39
C ASP A 158 -0.38 11.48 -1.59
N LEU A 159 -0.07 10.39 -2.28
CA LEU A 159 0.12 9.06 -1.72
C LEU A 159 1.59 8.61 -1.75
N ARG A 160 2.54 9.51 -2.05
CA ARG A 160 3.97 9.17 -2.18
C ARG A 160 4.57 8.58 -0.90
N ALA A 161 4.01 8.89 0.26
CA ALA A 161 4.41 8.35 1.56
C ALA A 161 3.32 7.48 2.20
N ASN A 162 2.38 6.94 1.41
CA ASN A 162 1.26 6.14 1.92
C ASN A 162 1.61 4.65 1.93
N GLY A 163 1.68 4.06 3.12
CA GLY A 163 1.99 2.65 3.35
C GLY A 163 0.81 1.69 3.15
N GLY A 164 -0.34 2.17 2.66
CA GLY A 164 -1.53 1.34 2.45
C GLY A 164 -2.53 1.39 3.61
N GLY A 165 -3.24 0.29 3.83
CA GLY A 165 -4.22 0.14 4.90
C GLY A 165 -5.47 -0.63 4.52
N ARG A 166 -6.65 -0.06 4.76
CA ARG A 166 -7.95 -0.74 4.67
C ARG A 166 -8.65 -0.49 3.33
N PRO A 167 -9.12 -1.54 2.62
CA PRO A 167 -9.86 -1.40 1.37
C PRO A 167 -11.20 -0.66 1.51
N ASP A 168 -11.86 -0.79 2.66
CA ASP A 168 -13.10 -0.08 2.96
C ASP A 168 -12.91 1.45 3.04
N ALA A 169 -11.79 1.92 3.60
CA ALA A 169 -11.44 3.33 3.60
C ALA A 169 -11.07 3.84 2.19
N VAL A 170 -10.45 2.99 1.36
CA VAL A 170 -10.23 3.28 -0.07
C VAL A 170 -11.55 3.50 -0.78
N ALA A 171 -12.51 2.59 -0.61
CA ALA A 171 -13.83 2.69 -1.22
C ALA A 171 -14.57 3.95 -0.75
N TYR A 172 -14.47 4.25 0.55
CA TYR A 172 -15.08 5.44 1.13
C TYR A 172 -14.53 6.74 0.53
N LEU A 173 -13.20 6.94 0.53
CA LEU A 173 -12.62 8.15 -0.09
C LEU A 173 -12.91 8.22 -1.58
N SER A 174 -12.89 7.10 -2.29
CA SER A 174 -13.21 7.03 -3.71
C SER A 174 -14.63 7.50 -4.00
N SER A 175 -15.55 7.36 -3.05
CA SER A 175 -16.97 7.75 -3.22
C SER A 175 -17.16 9.23 -3.56
N TYR A 176 -16.26 10.10 -3.14
CA TYR A 176 -16.29 11.52 -3.50
C TYR A 176 -16.09 11.80 -4.99
N PHE A 177 -15.57 10.83 -5.76
CA PHE A 177 -15.19 11.03 -7.15
C PHE A 177 -16.16 10.41 -8.16
N PHE A 178 -17.20 9.73 -7.70
CA PHE A 178 -18.20 9.08 -8.55
C PHE A 178 -19.63 9.49 -8.16
N LYS A 179 -20.40 9.87 -9.16
CA LYS A 179 -21.82 10.23 -8.94
C LYS A 179 -22.69 8.99 -8.75
N GLU A 180 -22.39 7.96 -9.52
CA GLU A 180 -23.11 6.68 -9.48
C GLU A 180 -22.39 5.68 -8.58
N ARG A 181 -23.14 4.73 -8.00
CA ARG A 181 -22.55 3.62 -7.26
C ARG A 181 -21.65 2.80 -8.20
N THR A 182 -20.36 2.84 -7.94
CA THR A 182 -19.32 2.27 -8.81
C THR A 182 -18.63 1.09 -8.12
N HIS A 183 -18.50 -0.02 -8.83
CA HIS A 183 -17.70 -1.16 -8.38
C HIS A 183 -16.22 -0.85 -8.62
N LEU A 184 -15.44 -0.80 -7.55
CA LEU A 184 -14.05 -0.34 -7.56
C LEU A 184 -13.06 -1.51 -7.62
N ASN A 185 -13.28 -2.50 -6.76
CA ASN A 185 -12.35 -3.61 -6.57
C ASN A 185 -13.02 -4.80 -5.91
N ASP A 186 -12.55 -6.00 -6.22
CA ASP A 186 -12.79 -7.22 -5.46
C ASP A 186 -11.54 -7.60 -4.67
N MET A 187 -11.71 -8.03 -3.43
CA MET A 187 -10.72 -8.84 -2.73
C MET A 187 -11.16 -10.29 -2.85
N VAL A 188 -10.39 -11.07 -3.59
CA VAL A 188 -10.63 -12.50 -3.81
C VAL A 188 -9.78 -13.28 -2.84
N TRP A 189 -10.41 -13.95 -1.89
CA TRP A 189 -9.76 -14.72 -0.82
C TRP A 189 -9.77 -16.21 -1.15
N ARG A 190 -8.64 -16.86 -0.98
CA ARG A 190 -8.58 -18.31 -0.97
C ARG A 190 -8.90 -18.81 0.43
N THR A 191 -9.97 -19.60 0.53
CA THR A 191 -10.42 -20.28 1.74
C THR A 191 -10.41 -21.81 1.55
N GLU A 192 -10.61 -22.57 2.61
CA GLU A 192 -10.75 -24.03 2.53
C GLU A 192 -11.99 -24.47 1.71
N LYS A 193 -12.98 -23.59 1.58
CA LYS A 193 -14.23 -23.84 0.83
C LYS A 193 -14.15 -23.38 -0.62
N GLY A 194 -13.03 -22.81 -1.05
CA GLY A 194 -12.84 -22.23 -2.37
C GLY A 194 -12.57 -20.73 -2.33
N GLU A 195 -12.86 -20.02 -3.42
CA GLU A 195 -12.72 -18.56 -3.47
C GLU A 195 -13.94 -17.87 -2.84
N GLU A 196 -13.69 -16.90 -1.97
CA GLU A 196 -14.68 -15.95 -1.45
C GLU A 196 -14.33 -14.56 -1.95
N VAL A 197 -15.35 -13.73 -2.18
CA VAL A 197 -15.16 -12.41 -2.79
C VAL A 197 -15.82 -11.32 -1.95
N ASP A 198 -15.00 -10.36 -1.51
CA ASP A 198 -15.47 -9.10 -0.94
C ASP A 198 -15.45 -8.02 -2.01
N ALA A 199 -16.62 -7.57 -2.43
CA ALA A 199 -16.75 -6.54 -3.46
C ALA A 199 -16.84 -5.15 -2.84
N PHE A 200 -15.92 -4.26 -3.21
CA PHE A 200 -15.87 -2.87 -2.74
C PHE A 200 -16.48 -1.91 -3.75
N HIS A 201 -17.46 -1.17 -3.28
CA HIS A 201 -18.21 -0.19 -4.07
C HIS A 201 -18.13 1.20 -3.43
N THR A 202 -18.36 2.22 -4.24
CA THR A 202 -18.61 3.57 -3.71
C THR A 202 -19.90 3.61 -2.89
N GLU A 203 -19.94 4.53 -1.92
CA GLU A 203 -21.03 4.76 -0.99
C GLU A 203 -21.63 6.16 -1.19
N THR A 204 -22.73 6.48 -0.48
CA THR A 204 -23.28 7.81 -0.45
C THR A 204 -22.39 8.74 0.40
N VAL A 205 -22.05 9.89 -0.17
CA VAL A 205 -21.27 10.95 0.46
C VAL A 205 -22.00 12.29 0.34
N ALA A 206 -21.56 13.31 1.09
CA ALA A 206 -22.25 14.60 1.16
C ALA A 206 -22.27 15.36 -0.19
N PHE A 207 -21.24 15.18 -1.02
CA PHE A 207 -21.12 15.82 -2.34
C PHE A 207 -20.19 15.01 -3.23
N HIS A 208 -20.20 15.29 -4.54
CA HIS A 208 -19.29 14.70 -5.51
C HIS A 208 -18.34 15.75 -6.07
N TYR A 209 -17.04 15.44 -5.99
CA TYR A 209 -15.98 16.27 -6.56
C TYR A 209 -15.82 15.97 -8.05
N ALA A 210 -16.36 16.83 -8.91
CA ALA A 210 -16.39 16.60 -10.37
C ALA A 210 -15.16 17.13 -11.13
N ARG A 211 -14.30 17.95 -10.46
CA ARG A 211 -13.15 18.58 -11.10
C ARG A 211 -11.97 17.60 -11.27
N PRO A 212 -10.92 17.97 -12.03
CA PRO A 212 -9.77 17.10 -12.26
C PRO A 212 -9.12 16.60 -10.97
N VAL A 213 -8.72 15.33 -10.95
CA VAL A 213 -8.02 14.68 -9.83
C VAL A 213 -6.70 14.12 -10.32
N TRP A 214 -5.65 14.40 -9.57
CA TRP A 214 -4.33 13.81 -9.73
C TRP A 214 -3.94 13.05 -8.47
N VAL A 215 -3.34 11.87 -8.64
CA VAL A 215 -2.79 11.07 -7.55
C VAL A 215 -1.28 11.00 -7.69
N LEU A 216 -0.55 11.43 -6.68
CA LEU A 216 0.91 11.36 -6.68
C LEU A 216 1.37 10.04 -6.07
N MET A 217 2.24 9.33 -6.76
CA MET A 217 2.77 8.03 -6.36
C MET A 217 4.30 8.00 -6.34
N SER A 218 4.85 7.09 -5.54
CA SER A 218 6.28 6.78 -5.47
C SER A 218 6.49 5.29 -5.23
N PRO A 219 7.73 4.76 -5.26
CA PRO A 219 8.02 3.38 -4.85
C PRO A 219 7.64 3.06 -3.39
N ARG A 220 7.33 4.06 -2.58
CA ARG A 220 6.85 3.89 -1.19
C ARG A 220 5.33 3.86 -1.07
N SER A 221 4.62 4.07 -2.17
CA SER A 221 3.16 3.89 -2.22
C SER A 221 2.84 2.40 -2.32
N VAL A 222 2.08 1.87 -1.35
CA VAL A 222 1.94 0.41 -1.15
C VAL A 222 0.49 0.01 -0.93
N SER A 223 0.08 -1.16 -1.46
CA SER A 223 -1.16 -1.85 -1.09
C SER A 223 -2.42 -0.99 -1.32
N ALA A 224 -3.18 -0.60 -0.28
CA ALA A 224 -4.39 0.21 -0.40
C ALA A 224 -4.16 1.57 -1.09
N ALA A 225 -2.95 2.16 -0.98
CA ALA A 225 -2.58 3.36 -1.73
C ALA A 225 -2.55 3.10 -3.23
N GLU A 226 -2.00 1.96 -3.61
CA GLU A 226 -1.98 1.51 -5.00
C GLU A 226 -3.38 1.20 -5.50
N GLY A 227 -4.19 0.53 -4.67
CA GLY A 227 -5.60 0.23 -4.96
C GLY A 227 -6.43 1.48 -5.22
N PHE A 228 -6.25 2.54 -4.43
CA PHE A 228 -6.91 3.82 -4.66
C PHE A 228 -6.52 4.42 -6.00
N ALA A 229 -5.23 4.56 -6.27
CA ALA A 229 -4.73 5.13 -7.53
C ALA A 229 -5.15 4.30 -8.73
N TYR A 230 -4.98 2.98 -8.67
CA TYR A 230 -5.32 2.04 -9.73
C TYR A 230 -6.82 2.08 -10.05
N ASN A 231 -7.69 2.04 -9.05
CA ASN A 231 -9.13 2.05 -9.24
C ASN A 231 -9.60 3.34 -9.93
N LEU A 232 -9.12 4.50 -9.49
CA LEU A 232 -9.49 5.78 -10.12
C LEU A 232 -8.91 5.90 -11.52
N GLN A 233 -7.67 5.45 -11.76
CA GLN A 233 -7.03 5.44 -13.06
C GLN A 233 -7.79 4.54 -14.05
N GLN A 234 -8.09 3.27 -13.67
CA GLN A 234 -8.83 2.35 -14.52
C GLN A 234 -10.26 2.85 -14.85
N GLN A 235 -10.89 3.58 -13.95
CA GLN A 235 -12.17 4.23 -14.20
C GLN A 235 -12.05 5.51 -15.04
N GLY A 236 -10.85 5.99 -15.33
CA GLY A 236 -10.60 7.25 -16.05
C GLY A 236 -10.96 8.48 -15.22
N ARG A 237 -11.02 8.33 -13.88
CA ARG A 237 -11.48 9.41 -12.98
C ARG A 237 -10.32 10.26 -12.44
N ALA A 238 -9.14 9.70 -12.34
CA ALA A 238 -7.92 10.43 -11.96
C ALA A 238 -6.78 10.08 -12.89
N GLN A 239 -5.81 11.00 -12.97
CA GLN A 239 -4.49 10.75 -13.56
C GLN A 239 -3.48 10.49 -12.44
N VAL A 240 -2.53 9.61 -12.69
CA VAL A 240 -1.45 9.27 -11.77
C VAL A 240 -0.17 9.93 -12.21
N ALA A 241 0.53 10.61 -11.29
CA ALA A 241 1.82 11.23 -11.56
C ALA A 241 2.87 10.78 -10.55
N GLY A 242 4.12 10.72 -10.99
CA GLY A 242 5.23 10.36 -10.12
C GLY A 242 6.05 9.21 -10.67
N GLN A 243 6.39 8.28 -9.79
CA GLN A 243 7.10 7.05 -10.13
C GLN A 243 6.19 5.84 -9.92
N THR A 244 6.53 4.74 -10.58
CA THR A 244 5.85 3.45 -10.38
C THR A 244 5.84 3.06 -8.90
N SER A 245 4.71 2.61 -8.40
CA SER A 245 4.53 2.19 -7.02
C SER A 245 5.19 0.83 -6.72
N MET A 246 5.06 0.34 -5.48
CA MET A 246 5.76 -0.88 -5.03
C MET A 246 5.34 -2.15 -5.77
N GLY A 247 4.08 -2.30 -6.15
CA GLY A 247 3.55 -3.52 -6.75
C GLY A 247 3.11 -4.57 -5.73
N ALA A 248 2.31 -4.16 -4.74
CA ALA A 248 1.85 -4.99 -3.64
C ALA A 248 0.32 -5.07 -3.61
N ALA A 249 -0.27 -6.01 -4.37
CA ALA A 249 -1.72 -6.19 -4.50
C ALA A 249 -2.27 -7.37 -3.69
N HIS A 250 -1.40 -8.17 -3.07
CA HIS A 250 -1.81 -9.33 -2.29
C HIS A 250 -1.99 -8.99 -0.80
N ALA A 251 -3.03 -9.52 -0.20
CA ALA A 251 -3.30 -9.47 1.23
C ALA A 251 -3.08 -10.85 1.87
N GLY A 252 -2.76 -10.90 3.15
CA GLY A 252 -2.53 -12.16 3.83
C GLY A 252 -2.30 -12.01 5.31
N GLY A 253 -1.81 -13.08 5.93
CA GLY A 253 -1.52 -13.14 7.36
C GLY A 253 -0.30 -13.96 7.70
N MET A 254 0.18 -13.79 8.94
CA MET A 254 1.26 -14.60 9.48
C MET A 254 0.73 -15.97 9.88
N GLN A 255 1.46 -17.02 9.49
CA GLN A 255 1.23 -18.40 9.89
C GLN A 255 2.42 -18.87 10.73
N ARG A 256 2.16 -19.45 11.90
CA ARG A 256 3.20 -20.02 12.75
C ARG A 256 3.75 -21.29 12.11
N ILE A 257 5.06 -21.36 11.91
CA ILE A 257 5.74 -22.52 11.35
C ILE A 257 6.71 -23.19 12.34
N GLY A 258 6.90 -22.58 13.51
CA GLY A 258 7.71 -23.11 14.61
C GLY A 258 7.56 -22.25 15.85
N ALA A 259 8.25 -22.63 16.94
CA ALA A 259 8.17 -21.90 18.21
C ALA A 259 8.60 -20.44 18.05
N HIS A 260 9.58 -20.16 17.21
CA HIS A 260 10.18 -18.84 16.99
C HIS A 260 10.05 -18.33 15.55
N PHE A 261 9.30 -19.03 14.68
CA PHE A 261 9.25 -18.74 13.27
C PHE A 261 7.83 -18.64 12.77
N SER A 262 7.60 -17.67 11.90
CA SER A 262 6.34 -17.49 11.19
C SER A 262 6.58 -17.14 9.74
N VAL A 263 5.64 -17.48 8.86
CA VAL A 263 5.65 -17.12 7.44
C VAL A 263 4.44 -16.26 7.14
N PHE A 264 4.64 -15.16 6.42
CA PHE A 264 3.52 -14.40 5.85
C PHE A 264 3.05 -15.10 4.59
N VAL A 265 1.79 -15.49 4.58
CA VAL A 265 1.15 -16.18 3.45
C VAL A 265 0.06 -15.28 2.87
N PRO A 266 0.26 -14.77 1.64
CA PRO A 266 -0.82 -14.13 0.89
C PRO A 266 -1.95 -15.12 0.61
N ASN A 267 -3.17 -14.82 1.08
CA ASN A 267 -4.35 -15.61 0.81
C ASN A 267 -5.47 -14.81 0.14
N GLY A 268 -5.23 -13.52 -0.12
CA GLY A 268 -6.13 -12.61 -0.81
C GLY A 268 -5.43 -11.85 -1.94
N ARG A 269 -6.14 -11.56 -3.01
CA ARG A 269 -5.67 -10.76 -4.14
C ARG A 269 -6.71 -9.73 -4.55
N SER A 270 -6.24 -8.54 -4.91
CA SER A 270 -7.09 -7.57 -5.58
C SER A 270 -7.45 -8.02 -6.98
N ARG A 271 -8.68 -7.69 -7.42
CA ARG A 271 -9.13 -7.83 -8.80
C ARG A 271 -9.99 -6.62 -9.16
N ASN A 272 -9.51 -5.80 -10.09
CA ASN A 272 -10.27 -4.65 -10.56
C ASN A 272 -11.34 -5.13 -11.56
N PRO A 273 -12.62 -4.76 -11.40
CA PRO A 273 -13.72 -5.27 -12.24
C PRO A 273 -13.64 -4.82 -13.70
N LYS A 274 -12.96 -3.69 -13.98
CA LYS A 274 -12.85 -3.12 -15.32
C LYS A 274 -11.69 -3.71 -16.12
N SER A 275 -10.51 -3.85 -15.49
CA SER A 275 -9.33 -4.42 -16.15
C SER A 275 -9.23 -5.94 -15.98
N GLY A 276 -9.93 -6.54 -15.02
CA GLY A 276 -9.78 -7.94 -14.62
C GLY A 276 -8.45 -8.24 -13.90
N GLY A 277 -7.53 -7.28 -13.86
CA GLY A 277 -6.18 -7.40 -13.28
C GLY A 277 -5.99 -6.65 -11.98
N ASN A 278 -4.72 -6.52 -11.59
CA ASN A 278 -4.25 -5.73 -10.47
C ASN A 278 -2.80 -5.26 -10.71
N TRP A 279 -2.18 -4.66 -9.70
CA TRP A 279 -0.83 -4.09 -9.76
C TRP A 279 0.26 -4.99 -9.16
N GLU A 280 -0.02 -6.27 -8.85
CA GLU A 280 0.94 -7.17 -8.22
C GLU A 280 2.23 -7.34 -9.05
N GLY A 281 3.36 -7.10 -8.41
CA GLY A 281 4.69 -7.25 -8.98
C GLY A 281 5.13 -6.18 -9.98
N VAL A 282 4.18 -5.41 -10.54
CA VAL A 282 4.44 -4.38 -11.56
C VAL A 282 4.27 -2.96 -11.05
N GLY A 283 3.44 -2.75 -10.03
CA GLY A 283 3.06 -1.43 -9.53
C GLY A 283 2.02 -0.72 -10.39
N VAL A 284 1.54 0.41 -9.89
CA VAL A 284 0.71 1.34 -10.65
C VAL A 284 1.64 2.22 -11.48
N LEU A 285 1.49 2.12 -12.79
CA LEU A 285 2.28 2.93 -13.73
C LEU A 285 1.69 4.35 -13.81
N PRO A 286 2.52 5.40 -13.68
CA PRO A 286 2.03 6.76 -13.77
C PRO A 286 1.67 7.16 -15.22
N ASP A 287 0.58 7.94 -15.38
CA ASP A 287 0.23 8.59 -16.65
C ASP A 287 1.21 9.73 -16.98
N LEU A 288 1.81 10.31 -15.92
CA LEU A 288 2.83 11.35 -16.01
C LEU A 288 4.04 10.92 -15.16
N ALA A 289 5.01 10.27 -15.81
CA ALA A 289 6.24 9.85 -15.15
C ALA A 289 7.16 11.05 -14.86
N VAL A 290 7.78 11.06 -13.67
CA VAL A 290 8.79 12.04 -13.27
C VAL A 290 10.06 11.34 -12.80
N ALA A 291 11.22 11.96 -13.05
CA ALA A 291 12.51 11.37 -12.71
C ALA A 291 12.70 11.20 -11.19
N ALA A 292 12.28 12.19 -10.40
CA ALA A 292 12.30 12.14 -8.95
C ALA A 292 10.87 12.27 -8.40
N ALA A 293 10.47 11.38 -7.51
CA ALA A 293 9.13 11.39 -6.93
C ALA A 293 8.80 12.73 -6.23
N ASP A 294 9.80 13.39 -5.64
CA ASP A 294 9.61 14.66 -4.93
C ASP A 294 9.18 15.79 -5.87
N ASP A 295 9.55 15.72 -7.14
CA ASP A 295 9.14 16.68 -8.16
C ASP A 295 7.67 16.54 -8.62
N ALA A 296 7.03 15.43 -8.36
CA ALA A 296 5.69 15.13 -8.88
C ALA A 296 4.67 16.24 -8.54
N LEU A 297 4.71 16.76 -7.32
CA LEU A 297 3.80 17.83 -6.89
C LEU A 297 4.02 19.10 -7.71
N ARG A 298 5.27 19.50 -7.93
CA ARG A 298 5.63 20.68 -8.71
C ARG A 298 5.19 20.53 -10.18
N VAL A 299 5.47 19.38 -10.79
CA VAL A 299 5.14 19.09 -12.18
C VAL A 299 3.63 19.09 -12.41
N VAL A 300 2.85 18.48 -11.50
CA VAL A 300 1.38 18.49 -11.58
C VAL A 300 0.82 19.90 -11.38
N GLN A 301 1.34 20.68 -10.43
CA GLN A 301 0.94 22.08 -10.27
C GLN A 301 1.18 22.88 -11.55
N LEU A 302 2.37 22.77 -12.15
CA LEU A 302 2.69 23.46 -13.42
C LEU A 302 1.66 23.10 -14.50
N ARG A 303 1.43 21.80 -14.73
CA ARG A 303 0.48 21.32 -15.74
C ARG A 303 -0.95 21.87 -15.51
N LEU A 304 -1.42 21.86 -14.27
CA LEU A 304 -2.74 22.37 -13.92
C LEU A 304 -2.85 23.89 -14.12
N LEU A 305 -1.84 24.64 -13.67
CA LEU A 305 -1.82 26.11 -13.79
C LEU A 305 -1.69 26.57 -15.25
N GLU A 306 -0.89 25.89 -16.05
CA GLU A 306 -0.78 26.14 -17.50
C GLU A 306 -2.10 25.88 -18.21
N GLY A 307 -2.77 24.77 -17.96
CA GLY A 307 -4.09 24.51 -18.51
C GLY A 307 -5.17 25.47 -18.02
N MET A 308 -5.07 26.02 -16.81
CA MET A 308 -5.98 27.07 -16.32
C MET A 308 -5.68 28.40 -17.03
N LYS A 309 -4.40 28.74 -17.24
CA LYS A 309 -3.99 29.94 -17.97
C LYS A 309 -4.56 29.94 -19.40
N GLU A 310 -4.45 28.83 -20.11
CA GLU A 310 -4.98 28.68 -21.48
C GLU A 310 -6.49 28.92 -21.59
N ARG A 311 -7.25 28.60 -20.54
CA ARG A 311 -8.71 28.74 -20.51
C ARG A 311 -9.20 30.05 -19.90
N SER A 312 -8.32 30.84 -19.27
CA SER A 312 -8.71 32.07 -18.58
C SER A 312 -8.66 33.27 -19.50
N VAL A 313 -9.66 34.14 -19.35
CA VAL A 313 -9.72 35.46 -19.99
C VAL A 313 -9.59 36.62 -18.97
N ASP A 314 -9.58 36.31 -17.68
CA ASP A 314 -9.45 37.31 -16.62
C ASP A 314 -7.99 37.74 -16.44
N ALA A 315 -7.71 39.01 -16.73
CA ALA A 315 -6.34 39.55 -16.71
C ALA A 315 -5.70 39.54 -15.31
N ARG A 316 -6.47 39.60 -14.22
CA ARG A 316 -5.95 39.54 -12.85
C ARG A 316 -5.55 38.11 -12.51
N LEU A 317 -6.42 37.17 -12.85
CA LEU A 317 -6.16 35.73 -12.66
C LEU A 317 -4.95 35.31 -13.47
N LEU A 318 -4.86 35.71 -14.76
CA LEU A 318 -3.71 35.41 -15.65
C LEU A 318 -2.39 35.84 -15.03
N ARG A 319 -2.27 37.09 -14.54
CA ARG A 319 -1.04 37.56 -13.87
C ARG A 319 -0.67 36.71 -12.65
N GLY A 320 -1.66 36.32 -11.84
CA GLY A 320 -1.42 35.46 -10.67
C GLY A 320 -0.92 34.07 -11.06
N LEU A 321 -1.51 33.46 -12.11
CA LEU A 321 -1.10 32.16 -12.63
C LEU A 321 0.31 32.22 -13.22
N GLU A 322 0.62 33.26 -14.02
CA GLU A 322 1.95 33.47 -14.62
C GLU A 322 3.04 33.61 -13.56
N ALA A 323 2.82 34.44 -12.56
CA ALA A 323 3.76 34.60 -11.46
C ALA A 323 4.03 33.28 -10.73
N ARG A 324 2.97 32.50 -10.47
CA ARG A 324 3.13 31.21 -9.82
C ARG A 324 3.82 30.17 -10.69
N ILE A 325 3.48 30.10 -11.98
CA ILE A 325 4.14 29.22 -12.95
C ILE A 325 5.65 29.53 -12.98
N GLN A 326 6.03 30.83 -13.05
CA GLN A 326 7.42 31.21 -13.04
C GLN A 326 8.13 30.77 -11.76
N THR A 327 7.54 31.01 -10.58
CA THR A 327 8.08 30.54 -9.30
C THR A 327 8.34 29.04 -9.29
N LEU A 328 7.42 28.24 -9.84
CA LEU A 328 7.56 26.77 -9.87
C LEU A 328 8.63 26.31 -10.89
N ARG A 329 8.84 27.06 -11.97
CA ARG A 329 9.90 26.80 -12.94
C ARG A 329 11.27 27.11 -12.37
N ASP A 330 11.40 28.26 -11.67
CA ASP A 330 12.65 28.68 -11.04
C ASP A 330 13.08 27.72 -9.92
N ALA A 331 12.12 27.14 -9.19
CA ALA A 331 12.39 26.14 -8.16
C ALA A 331 12.92 24.79 -8.71
N ALA A 332 12.90 24.59 -10.02
CA ALA A 332 13.45 23.41 -10.70
C ALA A 332 14.86 23.64 -11.25
N ALA A 333 15.39 24.88 -11.23
CA ALA A 333 16.76 25.15 -11.63
C ALA A 333 17.73 24.51 -10.62
N PRO A 334 18.79 23.79 -11.06
CA PRO A 334 19.76 23.12 -10.21
C PRO A 334 20.52 24.08 -9.30
#